data_4daff39accf34cfbaa6516ea3b0dd3aa
#
_entry.id   4daff39accf34cfbaa6516ea3b0dd3aa
#
_cell.length_a   1.000
_cell.length_b   1.000
_cell.length_c   1.000
_cell.angle_alpha   90.00
_cell.angle_beta   90.00
_cell.angle_gamma   90.00
#
_symmetry.space_group_name_H-M   'P 1'
#
loop_
_entity.id
_entity.type
_entity.pdbx_description
1 polymer ?
#
loop_
_entity_poly.entity_id
_entity_poly.type
_entity_poly.pdbx_seq_one_letter_code
_entity_poly.pdbx_strand_id
1 'polypeptide(L)'
;MNQESASPLAIRLVNVKKHFRDRDVDALGGVYLDVMRGEFVSLIGPSGSGKSTLLELLGDIGDEGGPSEGEILIEGKTPEQLRRTRGYGIVFQESTLFPWYRVFENCLLPFRIADSPLSKEQQMSRIESLLEMVGLDRKFWPYYPRELSGGMQQRVSIVRALALDPPLLLMDEPFGALDDLTRKTMQMLLLDIWAKTGKTIVMVTHSISEACFMSDRVVVLSHRPGRVSRIINIPFDRPRERPMTETKAFARVCGMVRDALGSGEKLEEDISIKE
;
A
#
# COMPACT_ATOMS: atom_id res chain seq x y z
N MET A 1 -15.40 31.83 12.90
CA MET A 1 -15.35 30.37 12.70
C MET A 1 -13.97 30.07 12.18
N ASN A 2 -13.07 29.64 13.06
CA ASN A 2 -11.71 29.23 12.71
C ASN A 2 -11.80 27.98 11.84
N GLN A 3 -11.40 28.09 10.58
CA GLN A 3 -10.98 26.91 9.82
C GLN A 3 -9.69 26.42 10.49
N GLU A 4 -9.78 25.39 11.31
CA GLU A 4 -8.62 24.58 11.65
C GLU A 4 -8.03 24.11 10.32
N SER A 5 -6.87 24.63 9.95
CA SER A 5 -6.14 24.17 8.79
C SER A 5 -5.81 22.70 9.04
N ALA A 6 -6.53 21.80 8.36
CA ALA A 6 -6.30 20.37 8.46
C ALA A 6 -4.80 20.10 8.28
N SER A 7 -4.19 19.37 9.20
CA SER A 7 -2.78 18.99 9.12
C SER A 7 -2.50 18.39 7.74
N PRO A 8 -1.43 18.79 7.06
CA PRO A 8 -1.05 18.18 5.79
C PRO A 8 -0.63 16.70 5.93
N LEU A 9 -0.45 16.22 7.18
CA LEU A 9 -0.06 14.86 7.47
C LEU A 9 -1.27 13.91 7.41
N ALA A 10 -1.10 12.84 6.62
CA ALA A 10 -2.02 11.69 6.61
C ALA A 10 -1.61 10.64 7.64
N ILE A 11 -0.31 10.34 7.76
CA ILE A 11 0.21 9.33 8.68
C ILE A 11 1.37 9.92 9.47
N ARG A 12 1.38 9.64 10.78
CA ARG A 12 2.50 9.93 11.68
C ARG A 12 2.85 8.71 12.50
N LEU A 13 4.11 8.29 12.41
CA LEU A 13 4.69 7.20 13.19
C LEU A 13 5.77 7.78 14.11
N VAL A 14 5.66 7.53 15.40
CA VAL A 14 6.62 8.00 16.40
C VAL A 14 7.12 6.82 17.20
N ASN A 15 8.39 6.45 17.03
CA ASN A 15 9.06 5.37 17.76
C ASN A 15 8.29 4.04 17.74
N VAL A 16 7.70 3.68 16.59
CA VAL A 16 6.86 2.48 16.47
C VAL A 16 7.73 1.23 16.57
N LYS A 17 7.50 0.42 17.60
CA LYS A 17 8.13 -0.89 17.82
C LYS A 17 7.08 -1.99 17.78
N LYS A 18 7.48 -3.18 17.32
CA LYS A 18 6.65 -4.40 17.38
C LYS A 18 7.51 -5.59 17.78
N HIS A 19 7.16 -6.15 18.92
CA HIS A 19 7.70 -7.41 19.43
C HIS A 19 6.59 -8.47 19.39
N PHE A 20 6.85 -9.60 18.76
CA PHE A 20 5.96 -10.76 18.71
C PHE A 20 6.33 -11.73 19.85
N ARG A 21 5.50 -11.74 20.90
CA ARG A 21 5.78 -12.51 22.13
C ARG A 21 5.86 -14.01 21.90
N ASP A 22 4.96 -14.54 21.06
CA ASP A 22 4.87 -16.00 20.81
C ASP A 22 6.09 -16.56 20.09
N ARG A 23 6.83 -15.71 19.37
CA ARG A 23 8.02 -16.09 18.58
C ARG A 23 9.30 -15.48 19.13
N ASP A 24 9.21 -14.66 20.18
CA ASP A 24 10.32 -13.86 20.75
C ASP A 24 11.09 -13.08 19.67
N VAL A 25 10.35 -12.30 18.85
CA VAL A 25 10.92 -11.63 17.69
C VAL A 25 10.60 -10.14 17.69
N ASP A 26 11.65 -9.32 17.64
CA ASP A 26 11.54 -7.88 17.38
C ASP A 26 11.41 -7.64 15.87
N ALA A 27 10.20 -7.38 15.39
CA ALA A 27 9.95 -7.10 13.98
C ALA A 27 10.29 -5.65 13.62
N LEU A 28 9.92 -4.69 14.49
CA LEU A 28 10.21 -3.26 14.32
C LEU A 28 10.93 -2.72 15.54
N GLY A 29 11.99 -1.95 15.31
CA GLY A 29 12.91 -1.46 16.33
C GLY A 29 12.85 0.05 16.59
N GLY A 30 11.72 0.70 16.30
CA GLY A 30 11.53 2.14 16.43
C GLY A 30 11.49 2.84 15.07
N VAL A 31 10.31 2.83 14.45
CA VAL A 31 10.04 3.48 13.15
C VAL A 31 9.51 4.89 13.39
N TYR A 32 10.14 5.87 12.71
CA TYR A 32 9.71 7.25 12.62
C TYR A 32 9.41 7.55 11.16
N LEU A 33 8.19 7.96 10.83
CA LEU A 33 7.80 8.28 9.47
C LEU A 33 6.58 9.20 9.46
N ASP A 34 6.67 10.29 8.72
CA ASP A 34 5.54 11.15 8.38
C ASP A 34 5.20 10.95 6.90
N VAL A 35 3.90 10.77 6.57
CA VAL A 35 3.38 10.68 5.19
C VAL A 35 2.39 11.82 5.00
N MET A 36 2.55 12.56 3.92
CA MET A 36 1.69 13.70 3.58
C MET A 36 0.38 13.21 2.92
N ARG A 37 -0.68 14.01 3.03
CA ARG A 37 -1.94 13.71 2.32
C ARG A 37 -1.72 13.72 0.81
N GLY A 38 -2.31 12.74 0.14
CA GLY A 38 -2.19 12.56 -1.31
C GLY A 38 -0.83 12.02 -1.76
N GLU A 39 0.10 11.74 -0.85
CA GLU A 39 1.41 11.22 -1.19
C GLU A 39 1.34 9.72 -1.52
N PHE A 40 2.13 9.30 -2.49
CA PHE A 40 2.38 7.90 -2.80
C PHE A 40 3.73 7.48 -2.22
N VAL A 41 3.74 6.66 -1.18
CA VAL A 41 4.95 6.17 -0.51
C VAL A 41 5.12 4.67 -0.73
N SER A 42 6.31 4.24 -1.14
CA SER A 42 6.67 2.81 -1.14
C SER A 42 7.60 2.47 0.01
N LEU A 43 7.30 1.35 0.67
CA LEU A 43 8.15 0.71 1.67
C LEU A 43 8.94 -0.41 0.99
N ILE A 44 10.26 -0.37 1.08
CA ILE A 44 11.16 -1.40 0.54
C ILE A 44 12.16 -1.81 1.62
N GLY A 45 12.64 -3.03 1.55
CA GLY A 45 13.61 -3.55 2.53
C GLY A 45 13.82 -5.05 2.33
N PRO A 46 14.83 -5.64 2.97
CA PRO A 46 15.11 -7.07 2.92
C PRO A 46 13.92 -7.92 3.37
N SER A 47 13.95 -9.22 3.09
CA SER A 47 12.97 -10.15 3.65
C SER A 47 13.06 -10.11 5.19
N GLY A 48 11.91 -10.08 5.86
CA GLY A 48 11.85 -10.01 7.32
C GLY A 48 12.13 -8.63 7.93
N SER A 49 12.29 -7.55 7.14
CA SER A 49 12.49 -6.18 7.66
C SER A 49 11.24 -5.53 8.29
N GLY A 50 10.14 -6.26 8.42
CA GLY A 50 8.93 -5.75 9.07
C GLY A 50 8.01 -4.89 8.18
N LYS A 51 8.16 -4.90 6.83
CA LYS A 51 7.30 -4.12 5.91
C LYS A 51 5.82 -4.47 6.05
N SER A 52 5.49 -5.75 5.92
CA SER A 52 4.11 -6.23 6.07
C SER A 52 3.60 -6.01 7.48
N THR A 53 4.45 -6.21 8.51
CA THR A 53 4.11 -5.89 9.90
C THR A 53 3.76 -4.39 10.07
N LEU A 54 4.53 -3.49 9.45
CA LEU A 54 4.21 -2.06 9.50
C LEU A 54 2.89 -1.76 8.80
N LEU A 55 2.63 -2.40 7.64
CA LEU A 55 1.36 -2.26 6.92
C LEU A 55 0.18 -2.80 7.74
N GLU A 56 0.35 -3.95 8.40
CA GLU A 56 -0.64 -4.54 9.30
C GLU A 56 -0.96 -3.62 10.48
N LEU A 57 0.06 -3.01 11.09
CA LEU A 57 -0.14 -2.03 12.17
C LEU A 57 -0.90 -0.79 11.70
N LEU A 58 -0.63 -0.29 10.48
CA LEU A 58 -1.38 0.83 9.90
C LEU A 58 -2.86 0.47 9.66
N GLY A 59 -3.15 -0.77 9.29
CA GLY A 59 -4.50 -1.26 9.07
C GLY A 59 -5.21 -1.78 10.33
N ASP A 60 -4.52 -1.86 11.47
CA ASP A 60 -5.01 -2.59 12.66
C ASP A 60 -5.51 -3.99 12.28
N ILE A 61 -4.66 -4.72 11.54
CA ILE A 61 -4.94 -6.06 11.01
C ILE A 61 -3.97 -7.03 11.70
N GLY A 62 -4.44 -8.25 11.96
CA GLY A 62 -3.66 -9.30 12.61
C GLY A 62 -4.06 -9.52 14.06
N ASP A 63 -3.61 -10.63 14.60
CA ASP A 63 -4.12 -11.19 15.87
C ASP A 63 -3.45 -10.58 17.11
N GLU A 64 -2.29 -9.97 16.97
CA GLU A 64 -1.47 -9.50 18.11
C GLU A 64 -1.63 -8.00 18.44
N GLY A 65 -2.65 -7.33 17.88
CA GLY A 65 -2.98 -5.94 18.18
C GLY A 65 -1.97 -4.90 17.69
N GLY A 66 -2.02 -3.69 18.27
CA GLY A 66 -1.23 -2.54 17.87
C GLY A 66 0.29 -2.64 18.11
N PRO A 67 1.02 -1.51 18.05
CA PRO A 67 2.46 -1.49 18.32
C PRO A 67 2.75 -1.85 19.77
N SER A 68 3.91 -2.46 20.04
CA SER A 68 4.37 -2.77 21.41
C SER A 68 4.81 -1.53 22.14
N GLU A 69 5.37 -0.55 21.44
CA GLU A 69 5.73 0.78 21.91
C GLU A 69 5.55 1.81 20.79
N GLY A 70 5.45 3.10 21.17
CA GLY A 70 5.32 4.20 20.23
C GLY A 70 3.87 4.48 19.86
N GLU A 71 3.69 5.38 18.89
CA GLU A 71 2.38 5.89 18.49
C GLU A 71 2.21 5.87 16.99
N ILE A 72 1.01 5.52 16.53
CA ILE A 72 0.57 5.59 15.14
C ILE A 72 -0.67 6.46 15.08
N LEU A 73 -0.61 7.55 14.32
CA LEU A 73 -1.76 8.40 14.00
C LEU A 73 -1.98 8.44 12.50
N ILE A 74 -3.21 8.21 12.06
CA ILE A 74 -3.64 8.27 10.66
C ILE A 74 -4.87 9.17 10.59
N GLU A 75 -4.76 10.28 9.85
CA GLU A 75 -5.80 11.31 9.82
C GLU A 75 -6.20 11.79 11.25
N GLY A 76 -5.21 11.84 12.16
CA GLY A 76 -5.44 12.19 13.58
C GLY A 76 -6.11 11.10 14.42
N LYS A 77 -6.30 9.89 13.90
CA LYS A 77 -6.96 8.76 14.57
C LYS A 77 -5.95 7.62 14.79
N THR A 78 -6.21 6.79 15.81
CA THR A 78 -5.47 5.53 15.93
C THR A 78 -5.87 4.54 14.82
N PRO A 79 -5.03 3.54 14.48
CA PRO A 79 -5.39 2.51 13.50
C PRO A 79 -6.73 1.83 13.81
N GLU A 80 -6.99 1.51 15.07
CA GLU A 80 -8.26 0.91 15.51
C GLU A 80 -9.46 1.83 15.21
N GLN A 81 -9.35 3.12 15.55
CA GLN A 81 -10.39 4.11 15.25
C GLN A 81 -10.60 4.25 13.74
N LEU A 82 -9.51 4.25 12.96
CA LEU A 82 -9.56 4.33 11.51
C LEU A 82 -10.27 3.09 10.91
N ARG A 83 -9.93 1.89 11.38
CA ARG A 83 -10.57 0.63 10.97
C ARG A 83 -12.07 0.65 11.26
N ARG A 84 -12.47 1.08 12.46
CA ARG A 84 -13.90 1.21 12.86
C ARG A 84 -14.66 2.18 11.96
N THR A 85 -14.02 3.26 11.50
CA THR A 85 -14.63 4.27 10.61
C THR A 85 -14.45 3.96 9.12
N ARG A 86 -13.88 2.79 8.76
CA ARG A 86 -13.61 2.38 7.36
C ARG A 86 -12.73 3.38 6.60
N GLY A 87 -11.81 4.04 7.31
CA GLY A 87 -10.97 5.12 6.77
C GLY A 87 -9.81 4.67 5.88
N TYR A 88 -9.66 3.37 5.60
CA TYR A 88 -8.69 2.85 4.65
C TYR A 88 -9.25 1.72 3.78
N GLY A 89 -8.69 1.57 2.59
CA GLY A 89 -8.83 0.38 1.74
C GLY A 89 -7.53 -0.41 1.73
N ILE A 90 -7.63 -1.74 1.60
CA ILE A 90 -6.46 -2.61 1.53
C ILE A 90 -6.49 -3.49 0.29
N VAL A 91 -5.31 -3.65 -0.33
CA VAL A 91 -5.07 -4.56 -1.45
C VAL A 91 -3.91 -5.47 -1.05
N PHE A 92 -4.15 -6.77 -1.05
CA PHE A 92 -3.15 -7.80 -0.75
C PHE A 92 -2.49 -8.31 -2.04
N GLN A 93 -1.37 -8.99 -1.89
CA GLN A 93 -0.65 -9.66 -2.97
C GLN A 93 -1.54 -10.65 -3.72
N GLU A 94 -2.26 -11.50 -2.98
CA GLU A 94 -3.36 -12.29 -3.53
C GLU A 94 -4.63 -11.44 -3.53
N SER A 95 -5.45 -11.57 -4.56
CA SER A 95 -6.67 -10.76 -4.72
C SER A 95 -7.71 -10.95 -3.60
N THR A 96 -7.60 -12.05 -2.83
CA THR A 96 -8.48 -12.38 -1.68
C THR A 96 -9.98 -12.20 -1.98
N LEU A 97 -10.39 -12.47 -3.23
CA LEU A 97 -11.79 -12.39 -3.62
C LEU A 97 -12.56 -13.61 -3.06
N PHE A 98 -13.79 -13.39 -2.64
CA PHE A 98 -14.67 -14.47 -2.19
C PHE A 98 -15.06 -15.33 -3.39
N PRO A 99 -14.66 -16.60 -3.45
CA PRO A 99 -14.83 -17.44 -4.64
C PRO A 99 -16.30 -17.77 -4.96
N TRP A 100 -17.21 -17.63 -3.99
CA TRP A 100 -18.65 -17.85 -4.14
C TRP A 100 -19.44 -16.60 -4.53
N TYR A 101 -18.79 -15.42 -4.55
CA TYR A 101 -19.37 -14.17 -5.03
C TYR A 101 -18.89 -13.85 -6.45
N ARG A 102 -19.78 -13.31 -7.25
CA ARG A 102 -19.46 -12.74 -8.56
C ARG A 102 -18.63 -11.46 -8.41
N VAL A 103 -18.03 -10.97 -9.51
CA VAL A 103 -17.25 -9.74 -9.52
C VAL A 103 -17.99 -8.59 -8.86
N PHE A 104 -19.21 -8.32 -9.33
CA PHE A 104 -20.00 -7.19 -8.82
C PHE A 104 -20.36 -7.33 -7.34
N GLU A 105 -20.65 -8.54 -6.89
CA GLU A 105 -20.95 -8.86 -5.49
C GLU A 105 -19.72 -8.71 -4.59
N ASN A 106 -18.53 -9.12 -5.06
CA ASN A 106 -17.26 -8.89 -4.37
C ASN A 106 -17.03 -7.38 -4.15
N CYS A 107 -17.31 -6.55 -5.17
CA CYS A 107 -17.15 -5.11 -5.07
C CYS A 107 -18.18 -4.45 -4.13
N LEU A 108 -19.41 -4.98 -4.04
CA LEU A 108 -20.46 -4.49 -3.14
C LEU A 108 -20.27 -4.91 -1.67
N LEU A 109 -19.40 -5.88 -1.40
CA LEU A 109 -19.22 -6.42 -0.06
C LEU A 109 -18.89 -5.38 1.01
N PRO A 110 -18.02 -4.37 0.77
CA PRO A 110 -17.75 -3.33 1.76
C PRO A 110 -18.99 -2.60 2.23
N PHE A 111 -19.97 -2.34 1.35
CA PHE A 111 -21.24 -1.71 1.72
C PHE A 111 -22.15 -2.60 2.55
N ARG A 112 -22.04 -3.93 2.41
CA ARG A 112 -22.82 -4.88 3.23
C ARG A 112 -22.31 -4.98 4.66
N ILE A 113 -21.02 -4.70 4.87
CA ILE A 113 -20.34 -4.80 6.18
C ILE A 113 -20.34 -3.45 6.90
N ALA A 114 -20.35 -2.35 6.14
CA ALA A 114 -20.33 -0.99 6.68
C ALA A 114 -21.73 -0.39 6.65
N ASP A 115 -22.05 0.40 7.69
CA ASP A 115 -23.22 1.28 7.66
C ASP A 115 -22.92 2.42 6.67
N SER A 116 -23.32 2.23 5.42
CA SER A 116 -23.12 3.21 4.37
C SER A 116 -24.32 4.15 4.29
N PRO A 117 -24.10 5.48 4.20
CA PRO A 117 -25.17 6.43 4.00
C PRO A 117 -25.75 6.41 2.57
N LEU A 118 -25.09 5.71 1.64
CA LEU A 118 -25.51 5.62 0.24
C LEU A 118 -26.70 4.67 0.07
N SER A 119 -27.68 5.07 -0.76
CA SER A 119 -28.76 4.17 -1.19
C SER A 119 -28.18 2.99 -2.00
N LYS A 120 -28.97 1.92 -2.17
CA LYS A 120 -28.55 0.75 -2.97
C LYS A 120 -28.21 1.14 -4.40
N GLU A 121 -28.99 2.03 -4.98
CA GLU A 121 -28.79 2.55 -6.34
C GLU A 121 -27.46 3.33 -6.43
N GLN A 122 -27.16 4.17 -5.43
CA GLN A 122 -25.90 4.91 -5.36
C GLN A 122 -24.71 3.98 -5.18
N GLN A 123 -24.82 2.93 -4.34
CA GLN A 123 -23.79 1.92 -4.17
C GLN A 123 -23.50 1.20 -5.49
N MET A 124 -24.54 0.79 -6.21
CA MET A 124 -24.41 0.12 -7.51
C MET A 124 -23.74 1.04 -8.54
N SER A 125 -24.24 2.27 -8.70
CA SER A 125 -23.67 3.25 -9.63
C SER A 125 -22.21 3.54 -9.34
N ARG A 126 -21.82 3.61 -8.05
CA ARG A 126 -20.44 3.80 -7.66
C ARG A 126 -19.56 2.61 -8.05
N ILE A 127 -20.01 1.38 -7.82
CA ILE A 127 -19.26 0.18 -8.22
C ILE A 127 -19.13 0.09 -9.74
N GLU A 128 -20.17 0.41 -10.49
CA GLU A 128 -20.13 0.49 -11.95
C GLU A 128 -19.03 1.47 -12.41
N SER A 129 -19.05 2.70 -11.89
CA SER A 129 -18.04 3.71 -12.21
C SER A 129 -16.62 3.28 -11.87
N LEU A 130 -16.41 2.61 -10.73
CA LEU A 130 -15.12 2.09 -10.33
C LEU A 130 -14.66 0.93 -11.22
N LEU A 131 -15.54 0.01 -11.60
CA LEU A 131 -15.24 -1.09 -12.52
C LEU A 131 -14.86 -0.58 -13.92
N GLU A 132 -15.57 0.45 -14.40
CA GLU A 132 -15.23 1.14 -15.65
C GLU A 132 -13.87 1.87 -15.53
N MET A 133 -13.61 2.54 -14.41
CA MET A 133 -12.35 3.24 -14.15
C MET A 133 -11.15 2.28 -14.19
N VAL A 134 -11.29 1.04 -13.67
CA VAL A 134 -10.23 0.03 -13.77
C VAL A 134 -10.23 -0.71 -15.11
N GLY A 135 -11.09 -0.34 -16.05
CA GLY A 135 -11.15 -0.94 -17.39
C GLY A 135 -11.61 -2.40 -17.37
N LEU A 136 -12.50 -2.78 -16.45
CA LEU A 136 -13.09 -4.11 -16.43
C LEU A 136 -14.44 -4.10 -17.18
N ASP A 137 -14.45 -4.70 -18.38
CA ASP A 137 -15.63 -4.76 -19.26
C ASP A 137 -16.85 -5.36 -18.53
N ARG A 138 -18.03 -4.78 -18.76
CA ARG A 138 -19.32 -5.17 -18.17
C ARG A 138 -19.65 -6.67 -18.35
N LYS A 139 -19.19 -7.28 -19.44
CA LYS A 139 -19.40 -8.73 -19.69
C LYS A 139 -18.78 -9.62 -18.61
N PHE A 140 -17.75 -9.15 -17.87
CA PHE A 140 -17.09 -9.89 -16.80
C PHE A 140 -17.74 -9.71 -15.43
N TRP A 141 -18.63 -8.75 -15.25
CA TRP A 141 -19.27 -8.47 -13.95
C TRP A 141 -20.06 -9.65 -13.36
N PRO A 142 -20.73 -10.50 -14.18
CA PRO A 142 -21.41 -11.69 -13.68
C PRO A 142 -20.47 -12.91 -13.46
N TYR A 143 -19.16 -12.80 -13.74
CA TYR A 143 -18.20 -13.90 -13.61
C TYR A 143 -17.78 -14.11 -12.17
N TYR A 144 -17.41 -15.34 -11.84
CA TYR A 144 -16.77 -15.70 -10.58
C TYR A 144 -15.25 -15.47 -10.66
N PRO A 145 -14.54 -15.29 -9.51
CA PRO A 145 -13.10 -15.09 -9.51
C PRO A 145 -12.30 -16.11 -10.32
N ARG A 146 -12.66 -17.39 -10.24
CA ARG A 146 -11.98 -18.48 -10.97
C ARG A 146 -12.05 -18.37 -12.50
N GLU A 147 -12.97 -17.55 -13.02
CA GLU A 147 -13.18 -17.35 -14.46
C GLU A 147 -12.39 -16.13 -14.98
N LEU A 148 -11.68 -15.42 -14.08
CA LEU A 148 -10.92 -14.21 -14.36
C LEU A 148 -9.42 -14.50 -14.42
N SER A 149 -8.69 -13.75 -15.25
CA SER A 149 -7.22 -13.70 -15.15
C SER A 149 -6.77 -13.04 -13.84
N GLY A 150 -5.52 -13.29 -13.41
CA GLY A 150 -4.96 -12.69 -12.20
C GLY A 150 -5.03 -11.15 -12.22
N GLY A 151 -4.72 -10.52 -13.37
CA GLY A 151 -4.85 -9.07 -13.52
C GLY A 151 -6.29 -8.55 -13.42
N MET A 152 -7.27 -9.31 -13.91
CA MET A 152 -8.69 -8.97 -13.72
C MET A 152 -9.11 -9.10 -12.27
N GLN A 153 -8.68 -10.16 -11.57
CA GLN A 153 -8.93 -10.32 -10.14
C GLN A 153 -8.32 -9.18 -9.33
N GLN A 154 -7.11 -8.73 -9.69
CA GLN A 154 -6.46 -7.61 -9.03
C GLN A 154 -7.20 -6.29 -9.24
N ARG A 155 -7.76 -6.04 -10.45
CA ARG A 155 -8.65 -4.89 -10.71
C ARG A 155 -9.88 -4.91 -9.79
N VAL A 156 -10.51 -6.07 -9.62
CA VAL A 156 -11.66 -6.24 -8.72
C VAL A 156 -11.26 -5.98 -7.26
N SER A 157 -10.09 -6.44 -6.83
CA SER A 157 -9.54 -6.17 -5.49
C SER A 157 -9.33 -4.66 -5.25
N ILE A 158 -8.80 -3.94 -6.24
CA ILE A 158 -8.64 -2.48 -6.17
C ILE A 158 -10.02 -1.78 -6.07
N VAL A 159 -11.00 -2.17 -6.90
CA VAL A 159 -12.37 -1.62 -6.82
C VAL A 159 -12.97 -1.85 -5.44
N ARG A 160 -12.82 -3.06 -4.88
CA ARG A 160 -13.29 -3.38 -3.54
C ARG A 160 -12.64 -2.48 -2.48
N ALA A 161 -11.34 -2.24 -2.57
CA ALA A 161 -10.63 -1.35 -1.66
C ALA A 161 -11.09 0.12 -1.77
N LEU A 162 -11.52 0.56 -2.97
CA LEU A 162 -12.00 1.92 -3.24
C LEU A 162 -13.50 2.12 -2.98
N ALA A 163 -14.28 1.06 -2.78
CA ALA A 163 -15.74 1.09 -2.71
C ALA A 163 -16.29 2.14 -1.75
N LEU A 164 -15.73 2.22 -0.54
CA LEU A 164 -16.15 3.15 0.52
C LEU A 164 -15.49 4.53 0.47
N ASP A 165 -14.75 4.83 -0.58
CA ASP A 165 -14.00 6.09 -0.77
C ASP A 165 -13.00 6.44 0.34
N PRO A 166 -12.18 5.50 0.79
CA PRO A 166 -11.26 5.77 1.87
C PRO A 166 -10.20 6.80 1.44
N PRO A 167 -9.73 7.67 2.37
CA PRO A 167 -8.63 8.59 2.08
C PRO A 167 -7.26 7.92 1.95
N LEU A 168 -7.12 6.71 2.51
CA LEU A 168 -5.88 5.93 2.54
C LEU A 168 -6.05 4.58 1.85
N LEU A 169 -5.06 4.20 1.03
CA LEU A 169 -4.91 2.87 0.47
C LEU A 169 -3.62 2.23 0.99
N LEU A 170 -3.75 1.05 1.56
CA LEU A 170 -2.66 0.19 1.98
C LEU A 170 -2.50 -0.93 0.95
N MET A 171 -1.29 -1.20 0.48
CA MET A 171 -1.05 -2.19 -0.56
C MET A 171 0.14 -3.07 -0.20
N ASP A 172 -0.06 -4.37 -0.08
CA ASP A 172 1.01 -5.34 0.17
C ASP A 172 1.31 -6.10 -1.12
N GLU A 173 2.45 -5.80 -1.75
CA GLU A 173 2.92 -6.41 -3.00
C GLU A 173 1.84 -6.55 -4.10
N PRO A 174 1.09 -5.48 -4.44
CA PRO A 174 -0.14 -5.58 -5.22
C PRO A 174 0.06 -6.11 -6.65
N PHE A 175 1.30 -6.25 -7.10
CA PHE A 175 1.63 -6.71 -8.45
C PHE A 175 2.47 -7.99 -8.46
N GLY A 176 2.76 -8.58 -7.28
CA GLY A 176 3.69 -9.71 -7.16
C GLY A 176 3.27 -10.97 -7.94
N ALA A 177 1.96 -11.23 -8.02
CA ALA A 177 1.42 -12.40 -8.71
C ALA A 177 1.17 -12.20 -10.22
N LEU A 178 1.51 -11.03 -10.79
CA LEU A 178 1.20 -10.69 -12.18
C LEU A 178 2.41 -10.91 -13.10
N ASP A 179 2.15 -11.33 -14.34
CA ASP A 179 3.15 -11.32 -15.42
C ASP A 179 3.62 -9.89 -15.75
N ASP A 180 4.75 -9.75 -16.41
CA ASP A 180 5.42 -8.46 -16.64
C ASP A 180 4.54 -7.45 -17.40
N LEU A 181 3.82 -7.89 -18.44
CA LEU A 181 2.98 -7.00 -19.26
C LEU A 181 1.75 -6.53 -18.47
N THR A 182 1.08 -7.46 -17.81
CA THR A 182 -0.08 -7.16 -16.95
C THR A 182 0.34 -6.25 -15.79
N ARG A 183 1.48 -6.51 -15.16
CA ARG A 183 2.06 -5.69 -14.10
C ARG A 183 2.26 -4.24 -14.55
N LYS A 184 2.90 -4.01 -15.69
CA LYS A 184 3.11 -2.69 -16.27
C LYS A 184 1.79 -1.95 -16.51
N THR A 185 0.80 -2.66 -17.04
CA THR A 185 -0.54 -2.11 -17.27
C THR A 185 -1.23 -1.72 -15.97
N MET A 186 -1.14 -2.57 -14.94
CA MET A 186 -1.73 -2.32 -13.64
C MET A 186 -1.07 -1.16 -12.88
N GLN A 187 0.25 -0.99 -13.02
CA GLN A 187 0.96 0.15 -12.45
C GLN A 187 0.48 1.46 -13.07
N MET A 188 0.34 1.54 -14.39
CA MET A 188 -0.21 2.73 -15.05
C MET A 188 -1.64 3.02 -14.59
N LEU A 189 -2.48 1.99 -14.54
CA LEU A 189 -3.85 2.11 -14.04
C LEU A 189 -3.90 2.66 -12.61
N LEU A 190 -3.05 2.15 -11.72
CA LEU A 190 -3.01 2.63 -10.33
C LEU A 190 -2.54 4.09 -10.24
N LEU A 191 -1.57 4.50 -11.07
CA LEU A 191 -1.15 5.91 -11.15
C LEU A 191 -2.28 6.82 -11.65
N ASP A 192 -3.06 6.38 -12.63
CA ASP A 192 -4.23 7.12 -13.13
C ASP A 192 -5.32 7.26 -12.05
N ILE A 193 -5.59 6.18 -11.31
CA ILE A 193 -6.53 6.19 -10.18
C ILE A 193 -6.04 7.15 -9.10
N TRP A 194 -4.76 7.07 -8.73
CA TRP A 194 -4.15 7.95 -7.73
C TRP A 194 -4.24 9.42 -8.15
N ALA A 195 -3.88 9.75 -9.39
CA ALA A 195 -3.94 11.12 -9.92
C ALA A 195 -5.38 11.69 -9.93
N LYS A 196 -6.38 10.85 -10.23
CA LYS A 196 -7.80 11.25 -10.25
C LYS A 196 -8.42 11.40 -8.86
N THR A 197 -7.94 10.62 -7.89
CA THR A 197 -8.58 10.52 -6.56
C THR A 197 -7.85 11.27 -5.46
N GLY A 198 -6.57 11.61 -5.65
CA GLY A 198 -5.74 12.31 -4.66
C GLY A 198 -5.55 11.55 -3.34
N LYS A 199 -5.73 10.22 -3.34
CA LYS A 199 -5.64 9.40 -2.14
C LYS A 199 -4.19 9.24 -1.68
N THR A 200 -3.99 9.13 -0.38
CA THR A 200 -2.71 8.72 0.19
C THR A 200 -2.51 7.23 -0.04
N ILE A 201 -1.32 6.82 -0.53
CA ILE A 201 -1.01 5.41 -0.78
C ILE A 201 0.26 5.02 -0.03
N VAL A 202 0.19 3.92 0.71
CA VAL A 202 1.35 3.22 1.27
C VAL A 202 1.42 1.84 0.63
N MET A 203 2.48 1.60 -0.15
CA MET A 203 2.68 0.36 -0.89
C MET A 203 3.94 -0.36 -0.40
N VAL A 204 3.82 -1.62 -0.06
CA VAL A 204 4.96 -2.52 0.14
C VAL A 204 5.30 -3.17 -1.19
N THR A 205 6.58 -3.19 -1.55
CA THR A 205 7.10 -3.93 -2.71
C THR A 205 8.54 -4.35 -2.48
N HIS A 206 8.94 -5.42 -3.14
CA HIS A 206 10.34 -5.85 -3.23
C HIS A 206 11.02 -5.36 -4.52
N SER A 207 10.27 -4.75 -5.44
CA SER A 207 10.78 -4.25 -6.72
C SER A 207 11.24 -2.80 -6.61
N ILE A 208 12.55 -2.56 -6.72
CA ILE A 208 13.15 -1.22 -6.74
C ILE A 208 12.55 -0.38 -7.89
N SER A 209 12.40 -0.98 -9.07
CA SER A 209 11.86 -0.29 -10.24
C SER A 209 10.40 0.15 -10.02
N GLU A 210 9.57 -0.69 -9.39
CA GLU A 210 8.19 -0.33 -9.02
C GLU A 210 8.17 0.83 -8.05
N ALA A 211 8.93 0.73 -6.95
CA ALA A 211 9.01 1.78 -5.95
C ALA A 211 9.41 3.13 -6.57
N CYS A 212 10.47 3.15 -7.39
CA CYS A 212 10.94 4.35 -8.05
C CYS A 212 9.95 4.89 -9.10
N PHE A 213 9.23 4.00 -9.81
CA PHE A 213 8.27 4.41 -10.83
C PHE A 213 6.96 4.96 -10.26
N MET A 214 6.49 4.36 -9.15
CA MET A 214 5.16 4.64 -8.61
C MET A 214 5.16 5.80 -7.60
N SER A 215 6.20 5.92 -6.76
CA SER A 215 6.14 6.68 -5.52
C SER A 215 6.73 8.08 -5.62
N ASP A 216 6.29 8.97 -4.76
CA ASP A 216 6.93 10.28 -4.53
C ASP A 216 8.14 10.12 -3.60
N ARG A 217 8.04 9.21 -2.63
CA ARG A 217 9.17 8.80 -1.76
C ARG A 217 9.26 7.29 -1.64
N VAL A 218 10.49 6.81 -1.57
CA VAL A 218 10.82 5.41 -1.23
C VAL A 218 11.44 5.40 0.16
N VAL A 219 10.80 4.67 1.07
CA VAL A 219 11.27 4.44 2.44
C VAL A 219 11.94 3.08 2.51
N VAL A 220 13.23 3.08 2.81
CA VAL A 220 14.04 1.87 2.92
C VAL A 220 14.08 1.45 4.39
N LEU A 221 13.66 0.21 4.67
CA LEU A 221 13.78 -0.38 6.00
C LEU A 221 15.07 -1.22 6.10
N SER A 222 15.71 -1.18 7.26
CA SER A 222 16.85 -2.03 7.60
C SER A 222 16.44 -3.48 7.82
N HIS A 223 17.43 -4.37 7.96
CA HIS A 223 17.23 -5.71 8.52
C HIS A 223 16.56 -5.64 9.91
N ARG A 224 16.07 -6.79 10.36
CA ARG A 224 15.39 -6.96 11.66
C ARG A 224 16.31 -6.62 12.85
N PRO A 225 15.81 -5.85 13.82
CA PRO A 225 14.50 -5.19 13.87
C PRO A 225 14.42 -4.01 12.91
N GLY A 226 13.35 -3.98 12.08
CA GLY A 226 13.18 -2.99 11.02
C GLY A 226 13.13 -1.55 11.56
N ARG A 227 13.94 -0.68 10.95
CA ARG A 227 13.98 0.77 11.19
C ARG A 227 14.02 1.48 9.86
N VAL A 228 13.62 2.74 9.81
CA VAL A 228 13.85 3.55 8.61
C VAL A 228 15.36 3.79 8.48
N SER A 229 15.97 3.12 7.50
CA SER A 229 17.38 3.28 7.15
C SER A 229 17.58 4.54 6.30
N ARG A 230 16.72 4.75 5.32
CA ARG A 230 16.80 5.90 4.41
C ARG A 230 15.45 6.25 3.82
N ILE A 231 15.23 7.54 3.55
CA ILE A 231 14.10 8.03 2.76
C ILE A 231 14.67 8.69 1.51
N ILE A 232 14.19 8.28 0.33
CA ILE A 232 14.65 8.75 -0.96
C ILE A 232 13.48 9.43 -1.68
N ASN A 233 13.60 10.73 -1.92
CA ASN A 233 12.65 11.47 -2.74
C ASN A 233 12.87 11.09 -4.21
N ILE A 234 11.80 10.85 -4.94
CA ILE A 234 11.83 10.48 -6.34
C ILE A 234 11.65 11.75 -7.20
N PRO A 235 12.71 12.25 -7.87
CA PRO A 235 12.72 13.56 -8.49
C PRO A 235 12.12 13.54 -9.91
N PHE A 236 11.04 12.79 -10.12
CA PHE A 236 10.38 12.74 -11.42
C PHE A 236 8.99 13.33 -11.33
N ASP A 237 8.70 14.24 -12.27
CA ASP A 237 7.41 14.89 -12.39
C ASP A 237 6.27 13.90 -12.70
N ARG A 238 5.06 14.35 -12.47
CA ARG A 238 3.82 13.66 -12.82
C ARG A 238 3.15 14.33 -14.02
N PRO A 239 2.47 13.63 -14.93
CA PRO A 239 2.29 12.16 -14.97
C PRO A 239 3.58 11.43 -15.40
N ARG A 240 3.80 10.25 -14.84
CA ARG A 240 4.94 9.41 -15.21
C ARG A 240 4.56 8.45 -16.32
N GLU A 241 5.44 8.34 -17.32
CA GLU A 241 5.25 7.49 -18.49
C GLU A 241 6.33 6.42 -18.56
N ARG A 242 6.04 5.31 -19.22
CA ARG A 242 6.95 4.15 -19.32
C ARG A 242 8.33 4.46 -19.92
N PRO A 243 8.47 5.30 -20.94
CA PRO A 243 9.79 5.62 -21.47
C PRO A 243 10.77 6.19 -20.44
N MET A 244 10.26 6.80 -19.36
CA MET A 244 11.10 7.29 -18.26
C MET A 244 11.94 6.17 -17.64
N THR A 245 11.43 4.94 -17.56
CA THR A 245 12.12 3.80 -16.95
C THR A 245 13.37 3.36 -17.71
N GLU A 246 13.54 3.78 -18.96
CA GLU A 246 14.69 3.46 -19.81
C GLU A 246 15.79 4.55 -19.75
N THR A 247 15.55 5.62 -19.00
CA THR A 247 16.49 6.74 -18.89
C THR A 247 17.64 6.47 -17.90
N LYS A 248 18.80 7.07 -18.18
CA LYS A 248 19.94 7.05 -17.24
C LYS A 248 19.61 7.68 -15.88
N ALA A 249 18.73 8.69 -15.88
CA ALA A 249 18.26 9.35 -14.65
C ALA A 249 17.49 8.37 -13.77
N PHE A 250 16.57 7.59 -14.35
CA PHE A 250 15.83 6.56 -13.64
C PHE A 250 16.75 5.46 -13.09
N ALA A 251 17.68 4.97 -13.91
CA ALA A 251 18.67 3.97 -13.49
C ALA A 251 19.52 4.46 -12.31
N ARG A 252 19.89 5.75 -12.28
CA ARG A 252 20.63 6.38 -11.17
C ARG A 252 19.80 6.37 -9.88
N VAL A 253 18.52 6.76 -9.94
CA VAL A 253 17.63 6.76 -8.76
C VAL A 253 17.43 5.33 -8.24
N CYS A 254 17.22 4.36 -9.12
CA CYS A 254 17.16 2.94 -8.74
C CYS A 254 18.49 2.46 -8.09
N GLY A 255 19.64 2.96 -8.57
CA GLY A 255 20.95 2.74 -7.96
C GLY A 255 21.00 3.22 -6.52
N MET A 256 20.55 4.46 -6.27
CA MET A 256 20.52 5.03 -4.90
C MET A 256 19.66 4.18 -3.93
N VAL A 257 18.53 3.66 -4.41
CA VAL A 257 17.68 2.77 -3.60
C VAL A 257 18.37 1.43 -3.35
N ARG A 258 19.05 0.86 -4.36
CA ARG A 258 19.81 -0.39 -4.23
C ARG A 258 20.97 -0.25 -3.25
N ASP A 259 21.73 0.85 -3.31
CA ASP A 259 22.82 1.13 -2.39
C ASP A 259 22.34 1.29 -0.95
N ALA A 260 21.17 1.91 -0.75
CA ALA A 260 20.55 2.04 0.55
C ALA A 260 20.12 0.68 1.15
N LEU A 261 19.66 -0.25 0.31
CA LEU A 261 19.37 -1.63 0.70
C LEU A 261 20.65 -2.40 1.07
N GLY A 262 21.68 -2.32 0.23
CA GLY A 262 22.97 -3.02 0.45
C GLY A 262 23.80 -2.46 1.60
N SER A 263 23.60 -1.21 2.00
CA SER A 263 24.30 -0.64 3.17
C SER A 263 23.87 -1.29 4.49
N GLY A 264 22.68 -1.89 4.55
CA GLY A 264 22.21 -2.67 5.69
C GLY A 264 22.87 -4.05 5.81
N GLU A 265 23.24 -4.67 4.69
CA GLU A 265 23.89 -5.99 4.67
C GLU A 265 25.34 -5.94 5.17
N LYS A 266 26.07 -4.86 4.87
CA LYS A 266 27.47 -4.71 5.30
C LYS A 266 27.68 -4.58 6.81
N LEU A 267 26.66 -4.14 7.55
CA LEU A 267 26.75 -4.04 9.01
C LEU A 267 26.65 -5.40 9.73
N GLU A 268 26.03 -6.41 9.12
CA GLU A 268 25.95 -7.76 9.69
C GLU A 268 27.20 -8.61 9.37
N GLU A 269 27.79 -8.46 8.16
CA GLU A 269 29.04 -9.15 7.81
C GLU A 269 30.21 -8.70 8.67
N ASP A 270 30.30 -7.42 9.04
CA ASP A 270 31.37 -6.90 9.92
C ASP A 270 31.25 -7.37 11.38
N ILE A 271 30.07 -7.81 11.81
CA ILE A 271 29.86 -8.35 13.17
C ILE A 271 30.18 -9.84 13.24
N SER A 272 30.00 -10.59 12.14
CA SER A 272 30.28 -12.05 12.09
C SER A 272 31.76 -12.42 11.95
N ILE A 273 32.65 -11.46 11.65
CA ILE A 273 34.07 -11.69 11.44
C ILE A 273 34.91 -11.46 12.77
N LYS A 274 34.24 -11.10 13.88
CA LYS A 274 34.90 -10.78 15.16
C LYS A 274 34.62 -11.77 16.28
N GLU A 275 34.16 -12.96 15.98
CA GLU A 275 34.20 -14.13 16.84
C GLU A 275 35.16 -15.17 16.20
#